data_b4818e480808778d99e454f5117f0bba
#
_entry.id   b4818e480808778d99e454f5117f0bba
#
_cell.length_a   1.000
_cell.length_b   1.000
_cell.length_c   1.000
_cell.angle_alpha   90.00
_cell.angle_beta   90.00
_cell.angle_gamma   90.00
#
_symmetry.space_group_name_H-M   'P 1'
#
loop_
_entity.id
_entity.type
_entity.pdbx_description
1 polymer ?
#
loop_
_entity_poly.entity_id
_entity_poly.type
_entity_poly.pdbx_seq_one_letter_code
_entity_poly.pdbx_strand_id
1 'polypeptide(L)'
;MIAAGEPLAGEEMIAFMREQSDDTRRLLFDLNGSYHTPEEIVTLFSQITNSKVDNSFRLFPPFYTDFGKNIHVGKNVFINSCCQFQDQGGIFIGDGALIGHSVVMATLNHGFAPNDRQNLYHAPIHIGKSAWIGAHATILPNVTIGDNAIVGAGSVVT
;
A
#
# COMPACT_ATOMS: atom_id res chain seq x y z
N MET A 1 13.92 3.57 10.95
CA MET A 1 13.08 4.31 9.98
C MET A 1 14.02 5.06 9.06
N ILE A 2 14.00 4.80 7.76
CA ILE A 2 14.84 5.52 6.79
C ILE A 2 14.22 6.90 6.57
N ALA A 3 15.02 7.97 6.60
CA ALA A 3 14.50 9.31 6.39
C ALA A 3 13.97 9.48 4.94
N ALA A 4 12.85 10.17 4.77
CA ALA A 4 12.31 10.45 3.43
C ALA A 4 13.34 11.21 2.59
N GLY A 5 13.62 10.74 1.38
CA GLY A 5 14.61 11.32 0.47
C GLY A 5 15.99 10.68 0.52
N GLU A 6 16.25 9.76 1.46
CA GLU A 6 17.44 8.93 1.40
C GLU A 6 17.20 7.69 0.52
N PRO A 7 18.20 7.22 -0.24
CA PRO A 7 18.04 6.03 -1.04
C PRO A 7 17.91 4.79 -0.12
N LEU A 8 17.08 3.85 -0.53
CA LEU A 8 17.06 2.52 0.06
C LEU A 8 18.37 1.81 -0.32
N ALA A 9 19.32 1.78 0.59
CA ALA A 9 20.67 1.30 0.34
C ALA A 9 21.16 0.39 1.47
N GLY A 10 22.15 -0.46 1.14
CA GLY A 10 22.81 -1.38 2.05
C GLY A 10 22.32 -2.82 1.86
N GLU A 11 23.29 -3.75 1.80
CA GLU A 11 23.02 -5.17 1.53
C GLU A 11 22.11 -5.81 2.59
N GLU A 12 22.28 -5.46 3.85
CA GLU A 12 21.45 -5.97 4.95
C GLU A 12 20.00 -5.53 4.84
N MET A 13 19.78 -4.26 4.49
CA MET A 13 18.41 -3.71 4.29
C MET A 13 17.74 -4.40 3.10
N ILE A 14 18.45 -4.55 1.99
CA ILE A 14 17.94 -5.23 0.80
C ILE A 14 17.61 -6.69 1.08
N ALA A 15 18.48 -7.40 1.81
CA ALA A 15 18.25 -8.78 2.20
C ALA A 15 17.01 -8.92 3.10
N PHE A 16 16.88 -8.07 4.12
CA PHE A 16 15.72 -8.02 4.99
C PHE A 16 14.42 -7.77 4.21
N MET A 17 14.43 -6.78 3.32
CA MET A 17 13.25 -6.46 2.50
C MET A 17 12.85 -7.63 1.59
N ARG A 18 13.81 -8.34 1.02
CA ARG A 18 13.55 -9.52 0.19
C ARG A 18 12.90 -10.65 0.99
N GLU A 19 13.44 -10.95 2.17
CA GLU A 19 12.87 -11.97 3.07
C GLU A 19 11.41 -11.65 3.43
N GLN A 20 11.16 -10.42 3.88
CA GLN A 20 9.81 -9.98 4.23
C GLN A 20 8.85 -9.97 3.03
N SER A 21 9.34 -9.62 1.85
CA SER A 21 8.56 -9.68 0.62
C SER A 21 8.20 -11.11 0.21
N ASP A 22 9.07 -12.08 0.45
CA ASP A 22 8.77 -13.49 0.20
C ASP A 22 7.67 -14.02 1.12
N ASP A 23 7.70 -13.66 2.40
CA ASP A 23 6.63 -14.01 3.34
C ASP A 23 5.30 -13.34 2.95
N THR A 24 5.35 -12.07 2.56
CA THR A 24 4.18 -11.35 2.07
C THR A 24 3.59 -12.02 0.82
N ARG A 25 4.43 -12.45 -0.12
CA ARG A 25 3.96 -13.14 -1.33
C ARG A 25 3.24 -14.47 -1.01
N ARG A 26 3.70 -15.22 -0.01
CA ARG A 26 2.99 -16.44 0.43
C ARG A 26 1.60 -16.12 0.97
N LEU A 27 1.49 -15.08 1.81
CA LEU A 27 0.20 -14.63 2.34
C LEU A 27 -0.73 -14.09 1.24
N LEU A 28 -0.19 -13.37 0.25
CA LEU A 28 -0.94 -12.88 -0.91
C LEU A 28 -1.42 -14.03 -1.80
N PHE A 29 -0.63 -15.09 -1.95
CA PHE A 29 -1.05 -16.28 -2.70
C PHE A 29 -2.26 -16.95 -2.02
N ASP A 30 -2.25 -17.04 -0.68
CA ASP A 30 -3.39 -17.54 0.08
C ASP A 30 -4.60 -16.61 -0.06
N LEU A 31 -4.44 -15.31 0.23
CA LEU A 31 -5.50 -14.31 0.13
C LEU A 31 -6.19 -14.29 -1.24
N ASN A 32 -5.42 -14.43 -2.32
CA ASN A 32 -5.92 -14.28 -3.68
C ASN A 32 -6.34 -15.61 -4.33
N GLY A 33 -5.92 -16.74 -3.79
CA GLY A 33 -6.04 -18.06 -4.41
C GLY A 33 -7.31 -18.83 -4.04
N SER A 34 -8.04 -18.42 -3.00
CA SER A 34 -9.25 -19.10 -2.53
C SER A 34 -10.27 -18.10 -1.98
N TYR A 35 -11.49 -18.62 -1.74
CA TYR A 35 -12.51 -17.82 -1.05
C TYR A 35 -12.18 -17.73 0.45
N HIS A 36 -12.33 -16.52 1.00
CA HIS A 36 -12.18 -16.21 2.42
C HIS A 36 -13.41 -15.44 2.91
N THR A 37 -13.81 -15.70 4.13
CA THR A 37 -14.81 -14.88 4.83
C THR A 37 -14.23 -13.49 5.15
N PRO A 38 -15.07 -12.49 5.44
CA PRO A 38 -14.59 -11.18 5.86
C PRO A 38 -13.63 -11.22 7.06
N GLU A 39 -13.88 -12.11 8.02
CA GLU A 39 -13.06 -12.28 9.22
C GLU A 39 -11.69 -12.92 8.90
N GLU A 40 -11.66 -13.88 7.98
CA GLU A 40 -10.42 -14.49 7.49
C GLU A 40 -9.59 -13.47 6.71
N ILE A 41 -10.23 -12.61 5.90
CA ILE A 41 -9.54 -11.50 5.19
C ILE A 41 -8.90 -10.53 6.19
N VAL A 42 -9.59 -10.13 7.26
CA VAL A 42 -9.01 -9.27 8.32
C VAL A 42 -7.80 -9.95 8.96
N THR A 43 -7.88 -11.25 9.19
CA THR A 43 -6.78 -12.03 9.79
C THR A 43 -5.56 -12.08 8.84
N LEU A 44 -5.78 -12.44 7.58
CA LEU A 44 -4.71 -12.49 6.56
C LEU A 44 -4.10 -11.12 6.32
N PHE A 45 -4.91 -10.07 6.23
CA PHE A 45 -4.41 -8.71 6.04
C PHE A 45 -3.63 -8.22 7.26
N SER A 46 -4.03 -8.62 8.48
CA SER A 46 -3.25 -8.33 9.70
C SER A 46 -1.89 -9.03 9.70
N GLN A 47 -1.80 -10.24 9.15
CA GLN A 47 -0.52 -10.94 8.96
C GLN A 47 0.34 -10.28 7.88
N ILE A 48 -0.25 -9.90 6.74
CA ILE A 48 0.44 -9.17 5.67
C ILE A 48 1.06 -7.88 6.21
N THR A 49 0.30 -7.10 6.99
CA THR A 49 0.77 -5.81 7.52
C THR A 49 1.58 -5.93 8.82
N ASN A 50 1.68 -7.14 9.37
CA ASN A 50 2.25 -7.39 10.69
C ASN A 50 1.68 -6.45 11.77
N SER A 51 0.40 -6.12 11.67
CA SER A 51 -0.30 -5.17 12.52
C SER A 51 -1.74 -5.61 12.71
N LYS A 52 -2.30 -5.37 13.90
CA LYS A 52 -3.70 -5.68 14.14
C LYS A 52 -4.60 -4.71 13.36
N VAL A 53 -5.35 -5.25 12.41
CA VAL A 53 -6.35 -4.50 11.63
C VAL A 53 -7.71 -4.60 12.33
N ASP A 54 -8.48 -3.51 12.32
CA ASP A 54 -9.80 -3.45 12.94
C ASP A 54 -10.80 -4.36 12.19
N ASN A 55 -11.72 -5.00 12.93
CA ASN A 55 -12.71 -5.93 12.36
C ASN A 55 -13.70 -5.27 11.38
N SER A 56 -13.76 -3.94 11.35
CA SER A 56 -14.56 -3.18 10.37
C SER A 56 -13.90 -3.03 9.01
N PHE A 57 -12.62 -3.39 8.89
CA PHE A 57 -11.90 -3.38 7.61
C PHE A 57 -12.52 -4.36 6.61
N ARG A 58 -12.58 -3.97 5.35
CA ARG A 58 -13.05 -4.81 4.24
C ARG A 58 -12.13 -4.69 3.05
N LEU A 59 -11.87 -5.82 2.41
CA LEU A 59 -11.07 -5.91 1.20
C LEU A 59 -11.70 -6.93 0.25
N PHE A 60 -11.75 -6.61 -1.03
CA PHE A 60 -12.11 -7.56 -2.07
C PHE A 60 -10.85 -8.02 -2.81
N PRO A 61 -10.47 -9.30 -2.68
CA PRO A 61 -9.38 -9.85 -3.48
C PRO A 61 -9.67 -9.82 -5.00
N PRO A 62 -8.65 -9.89 -5.87
CA PRO A 62 -7.24 -9.97 -5.49
C PRO A 62 -6.67 -8.60 -5.05
N PHE A 63 -5.68 -8.66 -4.18
CA PHE A 63 -4.90 -7.52 -3.70
C PHE A 63 -3.41 -7.81 -3.84
N TYR A 64 -2.61 -6.80 -4.14
CA TYR A 64 -1.17 -6.95 -4.34
C TYR A 64 -0.40 -5.89 -3.55
N THR A 65 0.70 -6.30 -2.96
CA THR A 65 1.66 -5.39 -2.33
C THR A 65 3.06 -5.97 -2.41
N ASP A 66 4.07 -5.12 -2.39
CA ASP A 66 5.47 -5.53 -2.49
C ASP A 66 6.03 -6.01 -1.16
N PHE A 67 5.80 -5.25 -0.10
CA PHE A 67 6.38 -5.49 1.23
C PHE A 67 5.31 -5.81 2.29
N GLY A 68 4.20 -5.09 2.29
CA GLY A 68 3.05 -5.27 3.16
C GLY A 68 3.18 -4.62 4.53
N LYS A 69 4.37 -4.61 5.12
CA LYS A 69 4.60 -4.25 6.53
C LYS A 69 4.49 -2.74 6.81
N ASN A 70 4.47 -1.91 5.76
CA ASN A 70 4.34 -0.46 5.86
C ASN A 70 2.96 0.05 5.43
N ILE A 71 1.96 -0.83 5.38
CA ILE A 71 0.57 -0.44 5.15
C ILE A 71 -0.13 -0.29 6.51
N HIS A 72 -0.70 0.89 6.74
CA HIS A 72 -1.43 1.22 7.96
C HIS A 72 -2.85 1.65 7.57
N VAL A 73 -3.85 0.93 8.08
CA VAL A 73 -5.27 1.21 7.80
C VAL A 73 -6.04 1.51 9.08
N GLY A 74 -6.91 2.50 9.00
CA GLY A 74 -7.84 2.86 10.06
C GLY A 74 -9.07 1.94 10.12
N LYS A 75 -10.07 2.39 10.87
CA LYS A 75 -11.36 1.70 11.00
C LYS A 75 -12.26 1.99 9.80
N ASN A 76 -13.16 1.04 9.47
CA ASN A 76 -14.14 1.17 8.39
C ASN A 76 -13.50 1.50 7.02
N VAL A 77 -12.24 1.12 6.80
CA VAL A 77 -11.60 1.26 5.49
C VAL A 77 -12.09 0.14 4.57
N PHE A 78 -12.37 0.51 3.32
CA PHE A 78 -12.71 -0.44 2.27
C PHE A 78 -11.70 -0.33 1.12
N ILE A 79 -11.11 -1.46 0.73
CA ILE A 79 -10.22 -1.58 -0.43
C ILE A 79 -10.89 -2.51 -1.45
N ASN A 80 -11.14 -2.01 -2.64
CA ASN A 80 -11.73 -2.78 -3.70
C ASN A 80 -10.69 -3.65 -4.44
N SER A 81 -11.14 -4.55 -5.30
CA SER A 81 -10.30 -5.55 -5.95
C SER A 81 -9.25 -4.96 -6.90
N CYS A 82 -8.19 -5.75 -7.12
CA CYS A 82 -7.08 -5.46 -8.03
C CYS A 82 -6.22 -4.24 -7.65
N CYS A 83 -6.30 -3.77 -6.41
CA CYS A 83 -5.40 -2.70 -5.94
C CYS A 83 -3.95 -3.19 -5.82
N GLN A 84 -2.99 -2.31 -6.12
CA GLN A 84 -1.57 -2.60 -6.14
C GLN A 84 -0.82 -1.54 -5.33
N PHE A 85 -0.23 -1.95 -4.21
CA PHE A 85 0.47 -1.06 -3.30
C PHE A 85 1.96 -1.37 -3.30
N GLN A 86 2.78 -0.37 -3.61
CA GLN A 86 4.22 -0.40 -3.42
C GLN A 86 4.52 0.38 -2.14
N ASP A 87 4.61 -0.33 -1.02
CA ASP A 87 4.46 0.25 0.32
C ASP A 87 5.76 0.50 1.08
N GLN A 88 6.93 0.33 0.47
CA GLN A 88 8.22 0.48 1.16
C GLN A 88 8.40 1.85 1.82
N GLY A 89 7.82 2.91 1.24
CA GLY A 89 7.87 4.26 1.81
C GLY A 89 6.79 4.58 2.85
N GLY A 90 5.84 3.67 3.05
CA GLY A 90 4.71 3.82 3.97
C GLY A 90 3.42 4.31 3.29
N ILE A 91 2.32 3.59 3.53
CA ILE A 91 0.97 3.96 3.09
C ILE A 91 0.07 4.03 4.31
N PHE A 92 -0.51 5.21 4.53
CA PHE A 92 -1.35 5.49 5.69
C PHE A 92 -2.76 5.83 5.21
N ILE A 93 -3.75 5.02 5.58
CA ILE A 93 -5.14 5.16 5.14
C ILE A 93 -6.03 5.43 6.35
N GLY A 94 -6.64 6.61 6.38
CA GLY A 94 -7.49 7.08 7.48
C GLY A 94 -8.83 6.36 7.57
N ASP A 95 -9.49 6.52 8.72
CA ASP A 95 -10.78 5.90 9.02
C ASP A 95 -11.82 6.22 7.94
N GLY A 96 -12.60 5.23 7.53
CA GLY A 96 -13.70 5.38 6.60
C GLY A 96 -13.31 5.65 5.16
N ALA A 97 -12.03 5.60 4.81
CA ALA A 97 -11.59 5.80 3.43
C ALA A 97 -12.07 4.67 2.52
N LEU A 98 -12.42 5.04 1.28
CA LEU A 98 -12.89 4.13 0.23
C LEU A 98 -11.88 4.12 -0.92
N ILE A 99 -11.30 2.96 -1.20
CA ILE A 99 -10.33 2.76 -2.27
C ILE A 99 -11.00 1.97 -3.40
N GLY A 100 -11.13 2.58 -4.56
CA GLY A 100 -11.74 1.99 -5.75
C GLY A 100 -10.91 0.87 -6.38
N HIS A 101 -11.49 0.19 -7.37
CA HIS A 101 -10.84 -0.91 -8.09
C HIS A 101 -9.53 -0.47 -8.74
N SER A 102 -8.54 -1.34 -8.75
CA SER A 102 -7.28 -1.17 -9.50
C SER A 102 -6.56 0.14 -9.19
N VAL A 103 -6.70 0.66 -7.97
CA VAL A 103 -5.93 1.82 -7.52
C VAL A 103 -4.48 1.40 -7.32
N VAL A 104 -3.55 2.20 -7.83
CA VAL A 104 -2.11 2.04 -7.62
C VAL A 104 -1.61 3.09 -6.64
N MET A 105 -0.92 2.67 -5.58
CA MET A 105 -0.20 3.55 -4.67
C MET A 105 1.28 3.20 -4.72
N ALA A 106 2.09 4.11 -5.27
CA ALA A 106 3.53 3.91 -5.41
C ALA A 106 4.28 4.84 -4.46
N THR A 107 5.03 4.28 -3.53
CA THR A 107 5.83 5.06 -2.57
C THR A 107 7.31 5.16 -2.96
N LEU A 108 7.70 4.58 -4.10
CA LEU A 108 9.07 4.59 -4.59
C LEU A 108 9.19 5.32 -5.92
N ASN A 109 10.33 5.99 -6.10
CA ASN A 109 10.83 6.46 -7.39
C ASN A 109 12.26 5.95 -7.61
N HIS A 110 12.64 5.77 -8.85
CA HIS A 110 14.04 5.65 -9.25
C HIS A 110 14.69 7.04 -9.37
N GLY A 111 16.01 7.10 -9.23
CA GLY A 111 16.76 8.32 -9.53
C GLY A 111 16.53 8.80 -10.96
N PHE A 112 16.35 10.10 -11.17
CA PHE A 112 16.04 10.65 -12.49
C PHE A 112 17.24 10.66 -13.46
N ALA A 113 18.44 10.82 -12.94
CA ALA A 113 19.65 10.77 -13.77
C ALA A 113 19.98 9.33 -14.18
N PRO A 114 20.47 9.08 -15.40
CA PRO A 114 20.78 7.72 -15.86
C PRO A 114 21.75 6.94 -14.96
N ASN A 115 22.74 7.62 -14.40
CA ASN A 115 23.71 7.04 -13.47
C ASN A 115 23.18 6.84 -12.04
N ASP A 116 22.02 7.42 -11.73
CA ASP A 116 21.31 7.30 -10.44
C ASP A 116 20.08 6.37 -10.51
N ARG A 117 19.71 5.92 -11.72
CA ARG A 117 18.49 5.18 -12.01
C ARG A 117 18.34 3.88 -11.22
N GLN A 118 19.44 3.29 -10.78
CA GLN A 118 19.42 2.08 -9.95
C GLN A 118 19.08 2.35 -8.47
N ASN A 119 19.20 3.60 -8.00
CA ASN A 119 18.86 3.97 -6.65
C ASN A 119 17.35 4.18 -6.50
N LEU A 120 16.80 3.74 -5.37
CA LEU A 120 15.38 3.87 -5.02
C LEU A 120 15.22 4.92 -3.93
N TYR A 121 14.36 5.89 -4.19
CA TYR A 121 13.98 6.93 -3.25
C TYR A 121 12.54 6.71 -2.81
N HIS A 122 12.26 6.84 -1.53
CA HIS A 122 10.94 6.57 -0.98
C HIS A 122 10.33 7.81 -0.33
N ALA A 123 9.01 7.89 -0.37
CA ALA A 123 8.25 8.86 0.39
C ALA A 123 6.86 8.32 0.71
N PRO A 124 6.29 8.67 1.87
CA PRO A 124 5.00 8.14 2.29
C PRO A 124 3.83 8.67 1.45
N ILE A 125 2.74 7.92 1.44
CA ILE A 125 1.43 8.34 0.96
C ILE A 125 0.46 8.40 2.14
N HIS A 126 -0.28 9.49 2.24
CA HIS A 126 -1.30 9.68 3.27
C HIS A 126 -2.67 9.87 2.61
N ILE A 127 -3.63 9.02 2.98
CA ILE A 127 -5.04 9.12 2.58
C ILE A 127 -5.85 9.50 3.81
N GLY A 128 -6.50 10.65 3.77
CA GLY A 128 -7.28 11.20 4.87
C GLY A 128 -8.55 10.41 5.18
N LYS A 129 -9.17 10.76 6.31
CA LYS A 129 -10.41 10.14 6.77
C LYS A 129 -11.53 10.38 5.78
N SER A 130 -12.35 9.35 5.54
CA SER A 130 -13.50 9.41 4.62
C SER A 130 -13.15 9.90 3.20
N ALA A 131 -11.87 9.84 2.80
CA ALA A 131 -11.47 10.13 1.45
C ALA A 131 -11.95 9.02 0.50
N TRP A 132 -12.32 9.39 -0.72
CA TRP A 132 -12.71 8.46 -1.76
C TRP A 132 -11.74 8.52 -2.94
N ILE A 133 -11.04 7.42 -3.19
CA ILE A 133 -10.14 7.27 -4.32
C ILE A 133 -10.87 6.50 -5.41
N GLY A 134 -11.14 7.16 -6.53
CA GLY A 134 -11.82 6.57 -7.67
C GLY A 134 -11.01 5.45 -8.33
N ALA A 135 -11.70 4.54 -9.01
CA ALA A 135 -11.10 3.39 -9.68
C ALA A 135 -9.99 3.79 -10.66
N HIS A 136 -8.94 2.97 -10.77
CA HIS A 136 -7.78 3.19 -11.64
C HIS A 136 -6.99 4.49 -11.37
N ALA A 137 -7.17 5.14 -10.22
CA ALA A 137 -6.32 6.25 -9.84
C ALA A 137 -4.91 5.75 -9.49
N THR A 138 -3.91 6.57 -9.79
CA THR A 138 -2.51 6.33 -9.40
C THR A 138 -2.06 7.44 -8.45
N ILE A 139 -1.63 7.06 -7.25
CA ILE A 139 -1.13 7.99 -6.24
C ILE A 139 0.38 7.82 -6.14
N LEU A 140 1.13 8.91 -6.37
CA LEU A 140 2.58 8.91 -6.41
C LEU A 140 3.21 9.21 -5.03
N PRO A 141 4.54 9.01 -4.88
CA PRO A 141 5.22 9.24 -3.61
C PRO A 141 5.04 10.67 -3.09
N ASN A 142 4.98 10.82 -1.77
CA ASN A 142 4.84 12.09 -1.07
C ASN A 142 3.47 12.79 -1.23
N VAL A 143 2.47 12.10 -1.75
CA VAL A 143 1.12 12.65 -1.89
C VAL A 143 0.34 12.54 -0.58
N THR A 144 -0.35 13.60 -0.21
CA THR A 144 -1.33 13.63 0.87
C THR A 144 -2.70 13.99 0.30
N ILE A 145 -3.66 13.06 0.42
CA ILE A 145 -5.08 13.29 0.14
C ILE A 145 -5.75 13.70 1.44
N GLY A 146 -6.38 14.86 1.47
CA GLY A 146 -7.04 15.38 2.68
C GLY A 146 -8.30 14.61 3.08
N ASP A 147 -8.76 14.86 4.31
CA ASP A 147 -10.02 14.29 4.81
C ASP A 147 -11.20 14.67 3.90
N ASN A 148 -12.10 13.72 3.66
CA ASN A 148 -13.30 13.89 2.81
C ASN A 148 -13.01 14.24 1.34
N ALA A 149 -11.75 14.23 0.90
CA ALA A 149 -11.42 14.51 -0.49
C ALA A 149 -11.88 13.38 -1.42
N ILE A 150 -12.16 13.74 -2.67
CA ILE A 150 -12.51 12.79 -3.72
C ILE A 150 -11.47 12.90 -4.84
N VAL A 151 -10.85 11.78 -5.16
CA VAL A 151 -9.98 11.64 -6.35
C VAL A 151 -10.80 10.97 -7.45
N GLY A 152 -10.94 11.63 -8.59
CA GLY A 152 -11.68 11.09 -9.73
C GLY A 152 -11.06 9.82 -10.28
N ALA A 153 -11.88 8.94 -10.85
CA ALA A 153 -11.40 7.71 -11.48
C ALA A 153 -10.39 8.01 -12.61
N GLY A 154 -9.33 7.20 -12.71
CA GLY A 154 -8.28 7.34 -13.71
C GLY A 154 -7.32 8.51 -13.49
N SER A 155 -7.41 9.23 -12.36
CA SER A 155 -6.51 10.35 -12.07
C SER A 155 -5.11 9.88 -11.73
N VAL A 156 -4.10 10.68 -12.10
CA VAL A 156 -2.74 10.57 -11.58
C VAL A 156 -2.51 11.74 -10.64
N VAL A 157 -2.24 11.46 -9.37
CA VAL A 157 -2.00 12.46 -8.32
C VAL A 157 -0.52 12.48 -7.99
N THR A 158 0.11 13.69 -8.12
CA THR A 158 1.56 13.92 -7.98
C THR A 158 1.86 14.94 -6.90
#